data_80ea3b4be4ee18d01c5c81f20e56a543
#
_entry.id   80ea3b4be4ee18d01c5c81f20e56a543
#
_cell.length_a   1.000
_cell.length_b   1.000
_cell.length_c   1.000
_cell.angle_alpha   90.00
_cell.angle_beta   90.00
_cell.angle_gamma   90.00
#
_symmetry.space_group_name_H-M   'P 1'
#
loop_
_entity.id
_entity.type
_entity.pdbx_description
1 polymer ?
#
loop_
_entity_poly.entity_id
_entity_poly.type
_entity_poly.pdbx_seq_one_letter_code
_entity_poly.pdbx_strand_id
1 'polypeptide(L)'
;MPYRTIPFVNGEFYHLYNRGLEKRAIFNDRRDYSHFTKSLFYYTIQNPKPKFSIYRRSRIFPVDETKKIVDIICYCLMPNHFHLLVKQLKDGGISEFMRKFIHSVTKYRNVKYTKQGPIFPGMFKAVMVESEEQLLHLSRYIHLNPLVSYLVKDLDLYGW
;
A
#
# COMPACT_ATOMS: atom_id res chain seq x y z
N MET A 1 1.12 21.46 7.04
CA MET A 1 1.09 19.97 7.13
C MET A 1 2.14 19.56 8.14
N PRO A 2 1.85 18.68 9.08
CA PRO A 2 2.88 18.17 9.97
C PRO A 2 3.88 17.36 9.15
N TYR A 3 5.10 17.86 9.06
CA TYR A 3 6.21 17.09 8.49
C TYR A 3 6.51 15.92 9.42
N ARG A 4 6.81 14.76 8.84
CA ARG A 4 7.32 13.62 9.61
C ARG A 4 8.66 14.01 10.23
N THR A 5 8.76 13.93 11.54
CA THR A 5 9.94 14.34 12.29
C THR A 5 11.10 13.34 12.21
N ILE A 6 10.80 12.07 11.90
CA ILE A 6 11.80 11.01 11.83
C ILE A 6 11.90 10.52 10.37
N PRO A 7 13.09 10.60 9.74
CA PRO A 7 13.28 10.08 8.39
C PRO A 7 13.21 8.54 8.38
N PHE A 8 12.83 7.98 7.23
CA PHE A 8 12.94 6.55 7.01
C PHE A 8 14.40 6.15 6.80
N VAL A 9 14.82 5.05 7.41
CA VAL A 9 16.19 4.53 7.36
C VAL A 9 16.27 3.33 6.42
N ASN A 10 17.32 3.26 5.60
CA ASN A 10 17.54 2.13 4.70
C ASN A 10 17.80 0.84 5.48
N GLY A 11 17.24 -0.25 5.00
CA GLY A 11 17.34 -1.56 5.63
C GLY A 11 16.31 -1.80 6.73
N GLU A 12 15.62 -0.77 7.21
CA GLU A 12 14.66 -0.87 8.30
C GLU A 12 13.24 -1.17 7.81
N PHE A 13 12.44 -1.77 8.68
CA PHE A 13 11.07 -2.17 8.42
C PHE A 13 10.08 -1.17 9.03
N TYR A 14 8.97 -0.95 8.31
CA TYR A 14 7.94 0.00 8.72
C TYR A 14 6.55 -0.58 8.48
N HIS A 15 5.69 -0.40 9.48
CA HIS A 15 4.25 -0.59 9.33
C HIS A 15 3.65 0.68 8.77
N LEU A 16 3.16 0.60 7.53
CA LEU A 16 2.48 1.71 6.86
C LEU A 16 0.98 1.40 6.81
N TYR A 17 0.16 2.38 7.15
CA TYR A 17 -1.29 2.21 7.12
C TYR A 17 -2.00 3.55 6.91
N ASN A 18 -3.21 3.47 6.38
CA ASN A 18 -4.11 4.60 6.28
C ASN A 18 -5.55 4.10 6.21
N ARG A 19 -6.49 4.96 6.58
CA ARG A 19 -7.92 4.68 6.57
C ARG A 19 -8.65 5.69 5.71
N GLY A 20 -9.69 5.25 5.01
CA GLY A 20 -10.53 6.11 4.18
C GLY A 20 -11.11 7.28 4.97
N LEU A 21 -11.26 8.40 4.29
CA LEU A 21 -11.85 9.63 4.84
C LEU A 21 -13.21 9.30 5.47
N GLU A 22 -13.45 9.77 6.70
CA GLU A 22 -14.68 9.48 7.48
C GLU A 22 -14.99 7.98 7.61
N LYS A 23 -13.94 7.13 7.62
CA LYS A 23 -14.04 5.66 7.67
C LYS A 23 -14.81 5.04 6.49
N ARG A 24 -14.97 5.79 5.38
CA ARG A 24 -15.65 5.29 4.18
C ARG A 24 -14.86 4.14 3.54
N ALA A 25 -15.59 3.26 2.87
CA ALA A 25 -14.97 2.19 2.07
C ALA A 25 -14.08 2.79 0.97
N ILE A 26 -12.86 2.25 0.86
CA ILE A 26 -11.92 2.56 -0.21
C ILE A 26 -11.97 1.53 -1.34
N PHE A 27 -12.50 0.35 -1.05
CA PHE A 27 -12.74 -0.72 -2.01
C PHE A 27 -14.23 -1.05 -2.06
N ASN A 28 -14.85 -0.95 -3.24
CA ASN A 28 -16.26 -1.26 -3.43
C ASN A 28 -16.48 -2.55 -4.24
N ASP A 29 -15.48 -2.95 -5.03
CA ASP A 29 -15.53 -4.18 -5.83
C ASP A 29 -14.14 -4.80 -6.03
N ARG A 30 -14.10 -6.01 -6.63
CA ARG A 30 -12.84 -6.72 -6.93
C ARG A 30 -11.88 -5.94 -7.82
N ARG A 31 -12.38 -5.04 -8.67
CA ARG A 31 -11.53 -4.23 -9.56
C ARG A 31 -10.74 -3.19 -8.77
N ASP A 32 -11.33 -2.64 -7.70
CA ASP A 32 -10.65 -1.71 -6.80
C ASP A 32 -9.48 -2.39 -6.10
N TYR A 33 -9.71 -3.57 -5.52
CA TYR A 33 -8.66 -4.38 -4.91
C TYR A 33 -7.56 -4.75 -5.91
N SER A 34 -7.93 -5.22 -7.10
CA SER A 34 -6.97 -5.58 -8.14
C SER A 34 -6.14 -4.39 -8.62
N HIS A 35 -6.76 -3.22 -8.80
CA HIS A 35 -6.03 -2.00 -9.17
C HIS A 35 -5.06 -1.59 -8.07
N PHE A 36 -5.50 -1.60 -6.83
CA PHE A 36 -4.69 -1.27 -5.66
C PHE A 36 -3.47 -2.19 -5.58
N THR A 37 -3.68 -3.51 -5.60
CA THR A 37 -2.60 -4.50 -5.52
C THR A 37 -1.60 -4.36 -6.67
N LYS A 38 -2.06 -4.26 -7.91
CA LYS A 38 -1.18 -4.10 -9.07
C LYS A 38 -0.37 -2.81 -9.03
N SER A 39 -1.00 -1.69 -8.63
CA SER A 39 -0.28 -0.42 -8.49
C SER A 39 0.68 -0.44 -7.31
N LEU A 40 0.33 -1.12 -6.22
CA LEU A 40 1.18 -1.33 -5.06
C LEU A 40 2.54 -1.91 -5.48
N PHE A 41 2.53 -3.05 -6.18
CA PHE A 41 3.77 -3.69 -6.63
C PHE A 41 4.49 -2.92 -7.74
N TYR A 42 3.75 -2.26 -8.62
CA TYR A 42 4.34 -1.45 -9.69
C TYR A 42 5.19 -0.30 -9.18
N TYR A 43 4.74 0.40 -8.14
CA TYR A 43 5.44 1.55 -7.58
C TYR A 43 6.54 1.20 -6.58
N THR A 44 6.80 -0.08 -6.31
CA THR A 44 8.01 -0.49 -5.59
C THR A 44 9.30 -0.18 -6.34
N ILE A 45 9.21 0.11 -7.64
CA ILE A 45 10.32 0.41 -8.54
C ILE A 45 10.53 1.91 -8.65
N GLN A 46 11.79 2.34 -8.72
CA GLN A 46 12.14 3.73 -8.96
C GLN A 46 11.75 4.16 -10.38
N ASN A 47 10.98 5.25 -10.48
CA ASN A 47 10.56 5.82 -11.77
C ASN A 47 10.10 4.79 -12.80
N PRO A 48 9.14 3.91 -12.46
CA PRO A 48 8.72 2.86 -13.34
C PRO A 48 8.13 3.44 -14.64
N LYS A 49 8.44 2.79 -15.76
CA LYS A 49 7.93 3.16 -17.08
C LYS A 49 7.35 1.92 -17.78
N PRO A 50 6.33 2.08 -18.59
CA PRO A 50 5.53 3.28 -18.90
C PRO A 50 4.67 3.71 -17.70
N LYS A 51 3.80 4.74 -17.87
CA LYS A 51 2.80 5.09 -16.83
C LYS A 51 1.97 3.85 -16.46
N PHE A 52 1.58 3.72 -15.19
CA PHE A 52 0.84 2.55 -14.71
C PHE A 52 -0.44 2.25 -15.52
N SER A 53 -1.15 3.27 -15.99
CA SER A 53 -2.34 3.10 -16.85
C SER A 53 -2.05 2.38 -18.17
N ILE A 54 -0.86 2.58 -18.74
CA ILE A 54 -0.38 1.91 -19.95
C ILE A 54 0.11 0.51 -19.61
N TYR A 55 0.96 0.38 -18.59
CA TYR A 55 1.48 -0.90 -18.10
C TYR A 55 0.36 -1.90 -17.81
N ARG A 56 -0.69 -1.45 -17.13
CA ARG A 56 -1.85 -2.29 -16.78
C ARG A 56 -2.57 -2.88 -17.99
N ARG A 57 -2.57 -2.15 -19.11
CA ARG A 57 -3.28 -2.58 -20.34
C ARG A 57 -2.44 -3.52 -21.22
N SER A 58 -1.14 -3.30 -21.28
CA SER A 58 -0.29 -3.93 -22.30
C SER A 58 0.32 -5.25 -21.88
N ARG A 59 0.56 -5.49 -20.59
CA ARG A 59 1.30 -6.65 -20.02
C ARG A 59 2.66 -6.96 -20.69
N ILE A 60 3.16 -6.08 -21.56
CA ILE A 60 4.33 -6.33 -22.43
C ILE A 60 5.62 -5.81 -21.79
N PHE A 61 5.54 -4.90 -20.84
CA PHE A 61 6.71 -4.25 -20.26
C PHE A 61 7.20 -4.99 -19.01
N PRO A 62 8.41 -5.57 -19.03
CA PRO A 62 9.01 -6.11 -17.83
C PRO A 62 9.30 -5.00 -16.82
N VAL A 63 9.05 -5.28 -15.55
CA VAL A 63 9.45 -4.40 -14.45
C VAL A 63 10.90 -4.73 -14.10
N ASP A 64 11.76 -3.71 -14.09
CA ASP A 64 13.16 -3.85 -13.70
C ASP A 64 13.28 -3.92 -12.17
N GLU A 65 13.28 -5.12 -11.64
CA GLU A 65 13.35 -5.37 -10.19
C GLU A 65 14.66 -4.92 -9.54
N THR A 66 15.71 -4.68 -10.35
CA THR A 66 16.99 -4.16 -9.83
C THR A 66 16.86 -2.72 -9.33
N LYS A 67 15.80 -2.03 -9.72
CA LYS A 67 15.49 -0.65 -9.32
C LYS A 67 14.48 -0.54 -8.18
N LYS A 68 14.30 -1.58 -7.39
CA LYS A 68 13.44 -1.53 -6.21
C LYS A 68 13.90 -0.46 -5.21
N ILE A 69 12.94 0.31 -4.72
CA ILE A 69 13.15 1.32 -3.68
C ILE A 69 12.57 0.89 -2.34
N VAL A 70 11.63 -0.06 -2.38
CA VAL A 70 11.03 -0.71 -1.21
C VAL A 70 10.74 -2.18 -1.51
N ASP A 71 10.77 -3.02 -0.47
CA ASP A 71 10.21 -4.37 -0.50
C ASP A 71 8.93 -4.42 0.31
N ILE A 72 7.88 -5.04 -0.24
CA ILE A 72 6.64 -5.33 0.47
C ILE A 72 6.77 -6.73 1.07
N ILE A 73 6.77 -6.80 2.40
CA ILE A 73 6.92 -8.06 3.14
C ILE A 73 5.58 -8.76 3.25
N CYS A 74 4.55 -8.04 3.68
CA CYS A 74 3.18 -8.49 3.67
C CYS A 74 2.21 -7.30 3.65
N TYR A 75 0.96 -7.56 3.32
CA TYR A 75 -0.09 -6.54 3.30
C TYR A 75 -1.46 -7.16 3.58
N CYS A 76 -2.39 -6.32 3.99
CA CYS A 76 -3.80 -6.65 4.08
C CYS A 76 -4.64 -5.44 3.67
N LEU A 77 -5.60 -5.66 2.77
CA LEU A 77 -6.52 -4.64 2.27
C LEU A 77 -7.88 -4.87 2.90
N MET A 78 -8.25 -4.03 3.84
CA MET A 78 -9.56 -4.04 4.48
C MET A 78 -10.51 -3.11 3.74
N PRO A 79 -11.84 -3.27 3.83
CA PRO A 79 -12.78 -2.47 3.04
C PRO A 79 -12.55 -0.96 3.11
N ASN A 80 -12.12 -0.43 4.25
CA ASN A 80 -11.95 1.01 4.47
C ASN A 80 -10.55 1.42 4.93
N HIS A 81 -9.58 0.52 4.95
CA HIS A 81 -8.18 0.80 5.33
C HIS A 81 -7.24 -0.26 4.77
N PHE A 82 -5.96 -0.01 4.86
CA PHE A 82 -4.92 -0.99 4.49
C PHE A 82 -3.79 -1.01 5.52
N HIS A 83 -3.11 -2.12 5.58
CA HIS A 83 -1.87 -2.33 6.32
C HIS A 83 -0.80 -2.87 5.38
N LEU A 84 0.39 -2.29 5.42
CA LEU A 84 1.57 -2.75 4.69
C LEU A 84 2.73 -2.91 5.67
N LEU A 85 3.46 -3.99 5.57
CA LEU A 85 4.78 -4.14 6.18
C LEU A 85 5.81 -4.00 5.07
N VAL A 86 6.65 -2.98 5.14
CA VAL A 86 7.54 -2.56 4.06
C VAL A 86 8.95 -2.38 4.60
N LYS A 87 9.95 -2.81 3.82
CA LYS A 87 11.37 -2.51 4.06
C LYS A 87 11.83 -1.40 3.13
N GLN A 88 12.50 -0.37 3.65
CA GLN A 88 13.12 0.65 2.80
C GLN A 88 14.45 0.13 2.25
N LEU A 89 14.62 0.21 0.93
CA LEU A 89 15.85 -0.23 0.25
C LEU A 89 16.73 0.95 -0.20
N LYS A 90 16.13 2.14 -0.34
CA LYS A 90 16.80 3.32 -0.88
C LYS A 90 16.33 4.58 -0.16
N ASP A 91 17.22 5.56 -0.05
CA ASP A 91 16.90 6.85 0.57
C ASP A 91 15.65 7.48 -0.06
N GLY A 92 14.71 7.88 0.79
CA GLY A 92 13.43 8.44 0.35
C GLY A 92 12.47 7.42 -0.30
N GLY A 93 12.84 6.13 -0.35
CA GLY A 93 12.09 5.09 -1.05
C GLY A 93 10.64 4.97 -0.61
N ILE A 94 10.39 4.89 0.69
CA ILE A 94 9.01 4.81 1.23
C ILE A 94 8.21 6.08 0.88
N SER A 95 8.80 7.24 1.00
CA SER A 95 8.13 8.51 0.69
C SER A 95 7.77 8.61 -0.80
N GLU A 96 8.69 8.24 -1.69
CA GLU A 96 8.45 8.23 -3.13
C GLU A 96 7.38 7.19 -3.51
N PHE A 97 7.54 5.97 -3.01
CA PHE A 97 6.60 4.86 -3.21
C PHE A 97 5.18 5.26 -2.80
N MET A 98 4.98 5.69 -1.57
CA MET A 98 3.66 6.01 -1.05
C MET A 98 3.03 7.20 -1.77
N ARG A 99 3.81 8.23 -2.12
CA ARG A 99 3.31 9.39 -2.87
C ARG A 99 2.77 8.97 -4.24
N LYS A 100 3.53 8.20 -5.01
CA LYS A 100 3.14 7.75 -6.36
C LYS A 100 1.97 6.76 -6.31
N PHE A 101 2.05 5.82 -5.40
CA PHE A 101 1.04 4.79 -5.19
C PHE A 101 -0.32 5.39 -4.78
N ILE A 102 -0.36 6.20 -3.74
CA ILE A 102 -1.60 6.84 -3.26
C ILE A 102 -2.19 7.77 -4.33
N HIS A 103 -1.34 8.53 -5.05
CA HIS A 103 -1.80 9.36 -6.16
C HIS A 103 -2.48 8.52 -7.26
N SER A 104 -1.88 7.39 -7.64
CA SER A 104 -2.44 6.49 -8.65
C SER A 104 -3.80 5.91 -8.23
N VAL A 105 -3.91 5.45 -7.00
CA VAL A 105 -5.15 4.89 -6.45
C VAL A 105 -6.25 5.95 -6.35
N THR A 106 -5.89 7.14 -5.87
CA THR A 106 -6.85 8.26 -5.76
C THR A 106 -7.38 8.67 -7.14
N LYS A 107 -6.48 8.82 -8.11
CA LYS A 107 -6.86 9.16 -9.49
C LYS A 107 -7.79 8.11 -10.11
N TYR A 108 -7.42 6.83 -9.99
CA TYR A 108 -8.26 5.73 -10.48
C TYR A 108 -9.66 5.78 -9.87
N ARG A 109 -9.74 5.92 -8.55
CA ARG A 109 -11.02 5.92 -7.83
C ARG A 109 -11.88 7.13 -8.19
N ASN A 110 -11.28 8.31 -8.28
CA ASN A 110 -11.98 9.53 -8.65
C ASN A 110 -12.56 9.44 -10.07
N VAL A 111 -11.80 8.90 -11.03
CA VAL A 111 -12.29 8.67 -12.39
C VAL A 111 -13.40 7.63 -12.41
N LYS A 112 -13.22 6.48 -11.76
CA LYS A 112 -14.20 5.39 -11.76
C LYS A 112 -15.54 5.78 -11.15
N TYR A 113 -15.52 6.56 -10.07
CA TYR A 113 -16.73 6.91 -9.31
C TYR A 113 -17.20 8.35 -9.53
N THR A 114 -16.62 9.04 -10.50
CA THR A 114 -16.94 10.45 -10.81
C THR A 114 -16.92 11.34 -9.56
N LYS A 115 -15.81 11.21 -8.79
CA LYS A 115 -15.57 11.93 -7.55
C LYS A 115 -14.34 12.83 -7.67
N GLN A 116 -14.18 13.72 -6.70
CA GLN A 116 -13.02 14.60 -6.57
C GLN A 116 -12.48 14.57 -5.14
N GLY A 117 -11.23 14.98 -4.98
CA GLY A 117 -10.60 15.12 -3.70
C GLY A 117 -9.86 13.86 -3.21
N PRO A 118 -9.30 13.91 -2.00
CA PRO A 118 -8.53 12.82 -1.42
C PRO A 118 -9.45 11.68 -0.96
N ILE A 119 -8.94 10.45 -1.06
CA ILE A 119 -9.60 9.27 -0.48
C ILE A 119 -9.16 8.99 0.96
N PHE A 120 -8.02 9.56 1.36
CA PHE A 120 -7.49 9.47 2.71
C PHE A 120 -7.41 10.84 3.38
N PRO A 121 -7.60 10.95 4.71
CA PRO A 121 -7.67 12.22 5.43
C PRO A 121 -6.30 12.86 5.70
N GLY A 122 -5.31 12.64 4.87
CA GLY A 122 -3.98 13.18 5.04
C GLY A 122 -2.88 12.17 4.73
N MET A 123 -1.71 12.39 5.32
CA MET A 123 -0.56 11.50 5.13
C MET A 123 -0.82 10.13 5.73
N PHE A 124 -0.24 9.10 5.11
CA PHE A 124 -0.21 7.75 5.70
C PHE A 124 0.53 7.75 7.04
N LYS A 125 0.14 6.86 7.92
CA LYS A 125 0.85 6.62 9.17
C LYS A 125 1.95 5.59 8.96
N ALA A 126 3.05 5.74 9.70
CA ALA A 126 4.16 4.81 9.67
C ALA A 126 4.75 4.65 11.07
N VAL A 127 4.99 3.40 11.43
CA VAL A 127 5.64 3.01 12.68
C VAL A 127 6.85 2.15 12.33
N MET A 128 8.02 2.50 12.85
CA MET A 128 9.23 1.70 12.69
C MET A 128 9.10 0.40 13.48
N VAL A 129 9.58 -0.69 12.91
CA VAL A 129 9.67 -1.99 13.58
C VAL A 129 11.06 -2.07 14.21
N GLU A 130 11.12 -2.17 15.54
CA GLU A 130 12.36 -2.03 16.30
C GLU A 130 13.03 -3.38 16.68
N SER A 131 12.30 -4.51 16.51
CA SER A 131 12.81 -5.84 16.86
C SER A 131 12.23 -6.93 15.96
N GLU A 132 12.92 -8.08 15.90
CA GLU A 132 12.42 -9.27 15.19
C GLU A 132 11.12 -9.79 15.80
N GLU A 133 10.99 -9.75 17.12
CA GLU A 133 9.76 -10.14 17.80
C GLU A 133 8.58 -9.26 17.37
N GLN A 134 8.78 -7.95 17.33
CA GLN A 134 7.77 -7.00 16.83
C GLN A 134 7.46 -7.26 15.35
N LEU A 135 8.45 -7.60 14.52
CA LEU A 135 8.26 -7.95 13.11
C LEU A 135 7.33 -9.15 12.95
N LEU A 136 7.56 -10.21 13.72
CA LEU A 136 6.74 -11.42 13.70
C LEU A 136 5.31 -11.14 14.19
N HIS A 137 5.15 -10.41 15.29
CA HIS A 137 3.84 -10.04 15.83
C HIS A 137 3.05 -9.18 14.82
N LEU A 138 3.70 -8.21 14.20
CA LEU A 138 3.08 -7.35 13.20
C LEU A 138 2.66 -8.14 11.95
N SER A 139 3.52 -9.03 11.46
CA SER A 139 3.20 -9.90 10.33
C SER A 139 1.96 -10.74 10.64
N ARG A 140 1.88 -11.38 11.80
CA ARG A 140 0.68 -12.12 12.25
C ARG A 140 -0.54 -11.22 12.31
N TYR A 141 -0.42 -10.05 12.91
CA TYR A 141 -1.50 -9.07 13.01
C TYR A 141 -2.06 -8.70 11.64
N ILE A 142 -1.19 -8.43 10.66
CA ILE A 142 -1.59 -8.05 9.30
C ILE A 142 -2.34 -9.22 8.64
N HIS A 143 -1.82 -10.45 8.72
CA HIS A 143 -2.45 -11.62 8.10
C HIS A 143 -3.78 -11.99 8.78
N LEU A 144 -3.89 -11.84 10.10
CA LEU A 144 -5.09 -12.20 10.85
C LEU A 144 -6.16 -11.10 10.87
N ASN A 145 -5.86 -9.93 10.36
CA ASN A 145 -6.75 -8.77 10.44
C ASN A 145 -8.16 -9.05 9.89
N PRO A 146 -8.35 -9.73 8.72
CA PRO A 146 -9.69 -10.05 8.22
C PRO A 146 -10.49 -10.99 9.13
N LEU A 147 -9.82 -11.92 9.80
CA LEU A 147 -10.44 -12.86 10.73
C LEU A 147 -10.84 -12.17 12.04
N VAL A 148 -9.93 -11.43 12.64
CA VAL A 148 -10.16 -10.69 13.89
C VAL A 148 -11.24 -9.62 13.72
N SER A 149 -11.35 -9.04 12.53
CA SER A 149 -12.40 -8.07 12.19
C SER A 149 -13.73 -8.70 11.76
N TYR A 150 -13.86 -10.00 11.89
CA TYR A 150 -15.06 -10.78 11.52
C TYR A 150 -15.52 -10.61 10.06
N LEU A 151 -14.61 -10.24 9.15
CA LEU A 151 -14.92 -10.17 7.71
C LEU A 151 -15.06 -11.55 7.08
N VAL A 152 -14.28 -12.50 7.56
CA VAL A 152 -14.28 -13.89 7.13
C VAL A 152 -14.20 -14.81 8.35
N LYS A 153 -14.71 -16.05 8.18
CA LYS A 153 -14.59 -17.10 9.19
C LYS A 153 -13.32 -17.94 9.01
N ASP A 154 -12.73 -17.88 7.82
CA ASP A 154 -11.53 -18.58 7.41
C ASP A 154 -10.67 -17.65 6.56
N LEU A 155 -9.36 -17.63 6.81
CA LEU A 155 -8.42 -16.78 6.08
C LEU A 155 -8.33 -17.14 4.60
N ASP A 156 -8.52 -18.40 4.24
CA ASP A 156 -8.50 -18.86 2.84
C ASP A 156 -9.63 -18.24 2.00
N LEU A 157 -10.65 -17.70 2.65
CA LEU A 157 -11.76 -16.99 2.00
C LEU A 157 -11.45 -15.53 1.70
N TYR A 158 -10.31 -14.99 2.19
CA TYR A 158 -9.93 -13.59 1.99
C TYR A 158 -8.68 -13.48 1.11
N GLY A 159 -8.86 -13.02 -0.09
CA GLY A 159 -7.81 -12.95 -1.12
C GLY A 159 -7.01 -11.63 -1.17
N TRP A 160 -7.17 -10.72 -0.16
CA TRP A 160 -6.61 -9.35 -0.23
C TRP A 160 -5.75 -8.93 0.96
#